data_20327816cf8473a1923effb5bf886838
#
_entry.id   20327816cf8473a1923effb5bf886838
#
_cell.length_a   1.000
_cell.length_b   1.000
_cell.length_c   1.000
_cell.angle_alpha   90.00
_cell.angle_beta   90.00
_cell.angle_gamma   90.00
#
_symmetry.space_group_name_H-M   'P 1'
#
loop_
_entity.id
_entity.type
_entity.pdbx_description
1 polymer ?
#
loop_
_entity_poly.entity_id
_entity_poly.type
_entity_poly.pdbx_seq_one_letter_code
_entity_poly.pdbx_strand_id
1 'polypeptide(L)'
;MGYGIRLHVWGDYGCFTRPEMKAERVSYDVMTPSAARGILEAIHWKPSIRWVVDKIHVLNEIRFENIRRNEVAGKISAASARSVMNGKEGTLAQVVTEERQQRATMLLRNPAYIIEAHFEMTEDRGESDHPEKHYNIFLRRARQGQCFHRPYLGCREFAAQFRLIEDELPNSFYHAEADRDLGWMLHDIDFGDGMTPRFYRASMRKGIITIPEFESSSRG
;
A
#
# COMPACT_ATOMS: atom_id res chain seq x y z
N MET A 1 9.36 -25.06 -4.81
CA MET A 1 10.02 -23.73 -4.81
C MET A 1 8.92 -22.70 -4.96
N GLY A 2 8.79 -21.78 -4.01
CA GLY A 2 7.77 -20.73 -4.10
C GLY A 2 8.18 -19.69 -5.16
N TYR A 3 7.19 -19.10 -5.83
CA TYR A 3 7.35 -18.01 -6.77
C TYR A 3 7.63 -16.68 -6.04
N GLY A 4 8.72 -16.65 -5.26
CA GLY A 4 9.12 -15.46 -4.51
C GLY A 4 9.72 -14.37 -5.39
N ILE A 5 9.42 -13.11 -5.07
CA ILE A 5 9.96 -11.93 -5.75
C ILE A 5 10.56 -10.95 -4.74
N ARG A 6 11.46 -10.11 -5.20
CA ARG A 6 12.00 -8.97 -4.45
C ARG A 6 11.84 -7.71 -5.28
N LEU A 7 11.09 -6.75 -4.76
CA LEU A 7 10.79 -5.50 -5.44
C LEU A 7 11.31 -4.32 -4.62
N HIS A 8 12.27 -3.56 -5.16
CA HIS A 8 12.67 -2.28 -4.61
C HIS A 8 11.63 -1.22 -4.97
N VAL A 9 11.16 -0.48 -3.97
CA VAL A 9 10.18 0.60 -4.13
C VAL A 9 10.62 1.83 -3.35
N TRP A 10 10.47 3.03 -3.95
CA TRP A 10 10.89 4.27 -3.31
C TRP A 10 10.13 5.47 -3.88
N GLY A 11 10.25 6.62 -3.22
CA GLY A 11 9.69 7.89 -3.67
C GLY A 11 10.12 9.04 -2.78
N ASP A 12 9.77 10.25 -3.16
CA ASP A 12 10.14 11.45 -2.40
C ASP A 12 9.37 11.50 -1.08
N TYR A 13 8.11 11.10 -1.10
CA TYR A 13 7.22 11.07 0.06
C TYR A 13 6.38 9.80 0.11
N GLY A 14 5.92 9.44 1.34
CA GLY A 14 4.97 8.37 1.56
C GLY A 14 4.12 8.63 2.80
N CYS A 15 2.86 8.22 2.78
CA CYS A 15 1.97 8.35 3.92
C CYS A 15 1.12 7.10 4.09
N PHE A 16 1.54 6.23 4.99
CA PHE A 16 0.82 5.01 5.37
C PHE A 16 -0.09 5.35 6.55
N THR A 17 -1.22 5.97 6.24
CA THR A 17 -2.11 6.62 7.21
C THR A 17 -2.58 5.65 8.29
N ARG A 18 -2.39 6.03 9.56
CA ARG A 18 -2.94 5.31 10.71
C ARG A 18 -4.47 5.40 10.67
N PRO A 19 -5.20 4.29 10.85
CA PRO A 19 -6.67 4.29 10.74
C PRO A 19 -7.37 5.27 11.67
N GLU A 20 -6.80 5.54 12.84
CA GLU A 20 -7.30 6.47 13.84
C GLU A 20 -7.04 7.95 13.49
N MET A 21 -6.11 8.22 12.56
CA MET A 21 -5.67 9.58 12.19
C MET A 21 -6.02 9.90 10.73
N LYS A 22 -7.32 9.83 10.39
CA LYS A 22 -7.77 9.99 8.98
C LYS A 22 -7.94 11.45 8.56
N ALA A 23 -8.26 12.34 9.47
CA ALA A 23 -8.53 13.74 9.16
C ALA A 23 -7.23 14.55 9.03
N GLU A 24 -6.42 14.58 10.07
CA GLU A 24 -5.04 15.02 10.01
C GLU A 24 -4.17 13.77 9.92
N ARG A 25 -3.71 13.46 8.72
CA ARG A 25 -3.09 12.18 8.44
C ARG A 25 -1.73 12.06 9.13
N VAL A 26 -1.57 10.98 9.87
CA VAL A 26 -0.29 10.59 10.44
C VAL A 26 0.12 9.25 9.85
N SER A 27 1.32 9.20 9.26
CA SER A 27 1.87 7.96 8.73
C SER A 27 2.32 7.02 9.84
N TYR A 28 2.22 5.71 9.61
CA TYR A 28 3.08 4.75 10.28
C TYR A 28 4.55 5.08 10.00
N ASP A 29 5.43 4.60 10.87
CA ASP A 29 6.89 4.76 10.74
C ASP A 29 7.44 4.12 9.46
N VAL A 30 6.77 3.10 8.96
CA VAL A 30 7.18 2.31 7.80
C VAL A 30 5.96 1.90 6.96
N MET A 31 6.23 1.34 5.79
CA MET A 31 5.21 0.75 4.90
C MET A 31 4.43 -0.36 5.61
N THR A 32 3.10 -0.35 5.47
CA THR A 32 2.23 -1.43 5.94
C THR A 32 2.21 -2.60 4.95
N PRO A 33 1.97 -3.85 5.40
CA PRO A 33 1.85 -5.00 4.49
C PRO A 33 0.76 -4.81 3.43
N SER A 34 -0.38 -4.22 3.80
CA SER A 34 -1.46 -3.90 2.86
C SER A 34 -1.05 -2.91 1.76
N ALA A 35 -0.22 -1.90 2.10
CA ALA A 35 0.32 -0.99 1.10
C ALA A 35 1.33 -1.67 0.18
N ALA A 36 2.19 -2.54 0.72
CA ALA A 36 3.12 -3.35 -0.06
C ALA A 36 2.38 -4.27 -1.04
N ARG A 37 1.33 -4.98 -0.58
CA ARG A 37 0.46 -5.78 -1.43
C ARG A 37 -0.17 -4.94 -2.54
N GLY A 38 -0.70 -3.77 -2.23
CA GLY A 38 -1.30 -2.87 -3.22
C GLY A 38 -0.32 -2.42 -4.32
N ILE A 39 0.97 -2.26 -4.01
CA ILE A 39 2.02 -1.97 -5.01
C ILE A 39 2.22 -3.17 -5.95
N LEU A 40 2.27 -4.39 -5.42
CA LEU A 40 2.41 -5.60 -6.23
C LEU A 40 1.19 -5.80 -7.15
N GLU A 41 -0.01 -5.61 -6.62
CA GLU A 41 -1.27 -5.67 -7.37
C GLU A 41 -1.34 -4.61 -8.48
N ALA A 42 -0.82 -3.41 -8.23
CA ALA A 42 -0.73 -2.36 -9.24
C ALA A 42 0.13 -2.76 -10.44
N ILE A 43 1.13 -3.64 -10.25
CA ILE A 43 1.96 -4.18 -11.32
C ILE A 43 1.26 -5.35 -12.01
N HIS A 44 0.81 -6.34 -11.22
CA HIS A 44 0.09 -7.50 -11.74
C HIS A 44 -0.85 -8.09 -10.72
N TRP A 45 -2.13 -8.11 -11.06
CA TRP A 45 -3.16 -8.80 -10.31
C TRP A 45 -4.18 -9.45 -11.24
N LYS A 46 -4.73 -10.56 -10.80
CA LYS A 46 -5.88 -11.27 -11.38
C LYS A 46 -6.66 -11.91 -10.24
N PRO A 47 -7.97 -12.19 -10.40
CA PRO A 47 -8.74 -12.93 -9.40
C PRO A 47 -8.12 -14.28 -9.03
N SER A 48 -7.42 -14.91 -9.98
CA SER A 48 -6.75 -16.22 -9.83
C SER A 48 -5.50 -16.20 -8.95
N ILE A 49 -5.03 -15.01 -8.47
CA ILE A 49 -3.85 -14.91 -7.60
C ILE A 49 -4.10 -14.00 -6.40
N ARG A 50 -3.47 -14.34 -5.28
CA ARG A 50 -3.40 -13.52 -4.07
C ARG A 50 -1.93 -13.27 -3.70
N TRP A 51 -1.54 -12.00 -3.60
CA TRP A 51 -0.20 -11.63 -3.13
C TRP A 51 -0.09 -11.77 -1.61
N VAL A 52 1.00 -12.37 -1.16
CA VAL A 52 1.40 -12.51 0.25
C VAL A 52 2.73 -11.82 0.43
N VAL A 53 2.78 -10.87 1.37
CA VAL A 53 4.00 -10.14 1.71
C VAL A 53 4.70 -10.88 2.83
N ASP A 54 5.93 -11.32 2.60
CA ASP A 54 6.73 -12.11 3.55
C ASP A 54 7.57 -11.19 4.45
N LYS A 55 8.27 -10.21 3.81
CA LYS A 55 9.13 -9.27 4.52
C LYS A 55 9.13 -7.90 3.86
N ILE A 56 9.37 -6.90 4.67
CA ILE A 56 9.63 -5.53 4.22
C ILE A 56 10.98 -5.10 4.79
N HIS A 57 11.92 -4.76 3.89
CA HIS A 57 13.21 -4.19 4.27
C HIS A 57 13.10 -2.68 4.21
N VAL A 58 13.45 -1.99 5.28
CA VAL A 58 13.52 -0.54 5.38
C VAL A 58 14.92 -0.11 5.02
N LEU A 59 15.11 0.53 3.88
CA LEU A 59 16.45 0.86 3.37
C LEU A 59 16.95 2.20 3.91
N ASN A 60 16.11 3.22 3.90
CA ASN A 60 16.48 4.57 4.32
C ASN A 60 16.09 4.83 5.77
N GLU A 61 16.73 5.82 6.36
CA GLU A 61 16.36 6.32 7.69
C GLU A 61 14.90 6.81 7.70
N ILE A 62 14.17 6.45 8.75
CA ILE A 62 12.79 6.91 8.96
C ILE A 62 12.83 8.39 9.35
N ARG A 63 12.38 9.24 8.44
CA ARG A 63 12.32 10.70 8.63
C ARG A 63 10.92 11.18 8.37
N PHE A 64 10.36 11.88 9.34
CA PHE A 64 9.06 12.52 9.20
C PHE A 64 9.19 13.96 8.74
N GLU A 65 8.21 14.38 7.95
CA GLU A 65 8.01 15.76 7.55
C GLU A 65 6.54 16.13 7.72
N ASN A 66 6.28 17.37 8.15
CA ASN A 66 4.91 17.87 8.29
C ASN A 66 4.61 18.82 7.14
N ILE A 67 3.60 18.51 6.36
CA ILE A 67 3.12 19.36 5.29
C ILE A 67 1.68 19.80 5.55
N ARG A 68 1.34 21.02 5.12
CA ARG A 68 -0.04 21.50 5.10
C ARG A 68 -0.62 21.32 3.70
N ARG A 69 -1.80 20.73 3.63
CA ARG A 69 -2.50 20.50 2.39
C ARG A 69 -3.85 21.20 2.37
N ASN A 70 -4.22 21.76 1.23
CA ASN A 70 -5.56 22.25 1.00
C ASN A 70 -6.44 21.07 0.58
N GLU A 71 -7.44 20.77 1.40
CA GLU A 71 -8.45 19.76 1.12
C GLU A 71 -9.84 20.42 1.03
N VAL A 72 -10.80 19.72 0.45
CA VAL A 72 -12.21 20.14 0.44
C VAL A 72 -12.86 19.62 1.70
N ALA A 73 -13.55 20.48 2.43
CA ALA A 73 -14.17 20.15 3.72
C ALA A 73 -15.32 19.14 3.58
N GLY A 74 -16.10 19.26 2.51
CA GLY A 74 -17.29 18.46 2.25
C GLY A 74 -17.10 17.38 1.18
N LYS A 75 -18.07 16.48 1.13
CA LYS A 75 -18.22 15.51 0.02
C LYS A 75 -19.49 15.86 -0.74
N ILE A 76 -19.49 15.70 -2.05
CA ILE A 76 -20.72 15.79 -2.85
C ILE A 76 -21.73 14.77 -2.31
N SER A 77 -22.93 15.24 -1.96
CA SER A 77 -23.97 14.38 -1.45
C SER A 77 -24.44 13.39 -2.53
N ALA A 78 -24.50 12.11 -2.19
CA ALA A 78 -25.05 11.10 -3.09
C ALA A 78 -26.53 11.39 -3.45
N ALA A 79 -27.28 12.02 -2.53
CA ALA A 79 -28.65 12.44 -2.80
C ALA A 79 -28.73 13.58 -3.83
N SER A 80 -27.83 14.55 -3.74
CA SER A 80 -27.71 15.64 -4.74
C SER A 80 -27.31 15.10 -6.09
N ALA A 81 -26.31 14.20 -6.15
CA ALA A 81 -25.90 13.55 -7.38
C ALA A 81 -27.07 12.78 -8.04
N ARG A 82 -27.80 11.98 -7.26
CA ARG A 82 -28.98 11.24 -7.74
C ARG A 82 -30.12 12.15 -8.22
N SER A 83 -30.30 13.28 -7.52
CA SER A 83 -31.32 14.30 -7.91
C SER A 83 -31.03 14.89 -9.30
N VAL A 84 -29.78 15.28 -9.55
CA VAL A 84 -29.35 15.82 -10.85
C VAL A 84 -29.42 14.74 -11.94
N MET A 85 -29.02 13.50 -11.65
CA MET A 85 -29.14 12.37 -12.58
C MET A 85 -30.61 12.10 -12.98
N ASN A 86 -31.55 12.37 -12.10
CA ASN A 86 -33.00 12.22 -12.35
C ASN A 86 -33.63 13.48 -13.03
N GLY A 87 -32.80 14.37 -13.55
CA GLY A 87 -33.26 15.52 -14.34
C GLY A 87 -33.77 16.72 -13.54
N LYS A 88 -33.51 16.79 -12.23
CA LYS A 88 -33.78 18.01 -11.47
C LYS A 88 -32.72 19.07 -11.79
N GLU A 89 -33.18 20.29 -11.99
CA GLU A 89 -32.27 21.44 -12.17
C GLU A 89 -31.40 21.61 -10.93
N GLY A 90 -30.10 21.82 -11.15
CA GLY A 90 -29.11 22.04 -10.09
C GLY A 90 -27.68 21.86 -10.60
N THR A 91 -26.75 22.61 -10.04
CA THR A 91 -25.33 22.47 -10.35
C THR A 91 -24.69 21.50 -9.38
N LEU A 92 -24.15 20.39 -9.90
CA LEU A 92 -23.37 19.44 -9.11
C LEU A 92 -21.90 19.90 -9.12
N ALA A 93 -21.57 20.85 -8.27
CA ALA A 93 -20.22 21.39 -8.16
C ALA A 93 -19.89 21.70 -6.70
N GLN A 94 -18.59 21.60 -6.39
CA GLN A 94 -17.99 22.12 -5.16
C GLN A 94 -17.00 23.21 -5.55
N VAL A 95 -17.15 24.39 -4.95
CA VAL A 95 -16.24 25.52 -5.19
C VAL A 95 -15.09 25.43 -4.19
N VAL A 96 -13.92 25.04 -4.65
CA VAL A 96 -12.75 24.79 -3.81
C VAL A 96 -12.38 25.99 -2.94
N THR A 97 -12.55 27.20 -3.44
CA THR A 97 -12.24 28.43 -2.70
C THR A 97 -13.17 28.67 -1.50
N GLU A 98 -14.41 28.19 -1.56
CA GLU A 98 -15.40 28.32 -0.50
C GLU A 98 -15.32 27.22 0.53
N GLU A 99 -14.94 26.01 0.09
CA GLU A 99 -14.87 24.83 0.93
C GLU A 99 -13.42 24.41 1.28
N ARG A 100 -12.44 25.27 1.05
CA ARG A 100 -11.04 24.98 1.34
C ARG A 100 -10.81 24.84 2.84
N GLN A 101 -10.21 23.71 3.22
CA GLN A 101 -9.74 23.46 4.57
C GLN A 101 -8.26 23.08 4.54
N GLN A 102 -7.44 23.72 5.36
CA GLN A 102 -6.06 23.31 5.55
C GLN A 102 -6.00 22.18 6.59
N ARG A 103 -5.31 21.10 6.22
CA ARG A 103 -5.04 19.96 7.11
C ARG A 103 -3.56 19.66 7.15
N ALA A 104 -3.05 19.43 8.35
CA ALA A 104 -1.68 18.95 8.55
C ALA A 104 -1.61 17.46 8.15
N THR A 105 -0.45 17.08 7.62
CA THR A 105 -0.13 15.68 7.34
C THR A 105 1.30 15.41 7.74
N MET A 106 1.51 14.47 8.66
CA MET A 106 2.81 13.96 9.02
C MET A 106 3.11 12.74 8.15
N LEU A 107 4.09 12.86 7.27
CA LEU A 107 4.45 11.87 6.26
C LEU A 107 5.93 11.50 6.34
N LEU A 108 6.29 10.43 5.62
CA LEU A 108 7.67 9.98 5.49
C LEU A 108 8.34 10.68 4.33
N ARG A 109 9.59 11.10 4.53
CA ARG A 109 10.46 11.70 3.52
C ARG A 109 11.45 10.68 2.99
N ASN A 110 11.60 10.63 1.67
CA ASN A 110 12.50 9.71 0.96
C ASN A 110 12.39 8.24 1.43
N PRO A 111 11.16 7.68 1.58
CA PRO A 111 11.01 6.29 1.95
C PRO A 111 11.53 5.37 0.85
N ALA A 112 12.28 4.32 1.24
CA ALA A 112 12.75 3.29 0.33
C ALA A 112 12.67 1.92 1.00
N TYR A 113 12.12 0.94 0.29
CA TYR A 113 11.87 -0.40 0.81
C TYR A 113 12.20 -1.48 -0.21
N ILE A 114 12.49 -2.70 0.29
CA ILE A 114 12.38 -3.91 -0.53
C ILE A 114 11.23 -4.73 0.00
N ILE A 115 10.31 -5.10 -0.88
CA ILE A 115 9.21 -6.01 -0.61
C ILE A 115 9.64 -7.41 -1.04
N GLU A 116 9.76 -8.34 -0.09
CA GLU A 116 9.82 -9.77 -0.39
C GLU A 116 8.40 -10.33 -0.31
N ALA A 117 7.97 -10.99 -1.35
CA ALA A 117 6.61 -11.51 -1.44
C ALA A 117 6.54 -12.72 -2.38
N HIS A 118 5.49 -13.50 -2.22
CA HIS A 118 5.08 -14.53 -3.16
C HIS A 118 3.58 -14.38 -3.46
N PHE A 119 3.07 -15.15 -4.39
CA PHE A 119 1.64 -15.23 -4.60
C PHE A 119 1.15 -16.68 -4.51
N GLU A 120 -0.09 -16.82 -4.15
CA GLU A 120 -0.83 -18.07 -4.10
C GLU A 120 -1.92 -18.07 -5.18
N MET A 121 -2.21 -19.25 -5.70
CA MET A 121 -3.35 -19.43 -6.61
C MET A 121 -4.63 -19.52 -5.78
N THR A 122 -5.66 -18.78 -6.22
CA THR A 122 -6.99 -18.81 -5.62
C THR A 122 -7.88 -19.88 -6.28
N GLU A 123 -9.09 -20.06 -5.75
CA GLU A 123 -10.11 -20.94 -6.35
C GLU A 123 -10.69 -20.38 -7.66
N ASP A 124 -10.59 -19.04 -7.87
CA ASP A 124 -11.05 -18.36 -9.09
C ASP A 124 -10.11 -18.55 -10.30
N ARG A 125 -9.20 -19.54 -10.22
CA ARG A 125 -8.31 -19.88 -11.34
C ARG A 125 -9.07 -20.59 -12.46
N GLY A 126 -8.86 -20.13 -13.69
CA GLY A 126 -9.30 -20.83 -14.89
C GLY A 126 -8.36 -21.99 -15.27
N GLU A 127 -8.80 -22.87 -16.17
CA GLU A 127 -7.99 -24.03 -16.64
C GLU A 127 -6.63 -23.62 -17.24
N SER A 128 -6.52 -22.43 -17.81
CA SER A 128 -5.31 -21.88 -18.41
C SER A 128 -4.46 -21.05 -17.47
N ASP A 129 -4.85 -20.90 -16.19
CA ASP A 129 -4.10 -20.13 -15.21
C ASP A 129 -3.12 -21.02 -14.45
N HIS A 130 -1.83 -20.83 -14.75
CA HIS A 130 -0.72 -21.53 -14.12
C HIS A 130 0.20 -20.55 -13.38
N PRO A 131 0.79 -20.95 -12.26
CA PRO A 131 1.67 -20.08 -11.48
C PRO A 131 2.80 -19.45 -12.33
N GLU A 132 3.43 -20.22 -13.22
CA GLU A 132 4.52 -19.74 -14.09
C GLU A 132 4.06 -18.58 -14.99
N LYS A 133 2.84 -18.62 -15.48
CA LYS A 133 2.26 -17.56 -16.32
C LYS A 133 2.22 -16.24 -15.56
N HIS A 134 1.67 -16.25 -14.34
CA HIS A 134 1.55 -15.06 -13.51
C HIS A 134 2.92 -14.53 -13.06
N TYR A 135 3.83 -15.43 -12.68
CA TYR A 135 5.21 -15.10 -12.31
C TYR A 135 5.93 -14.42 -13.46
N ASN A 136 5.91 -15.00 -14.65
CA ASN A 136 6.56 -14.43 -15.83
C ASN A 136 5.97 -13.09 -16.27
N ILE A 137 4.65 -12.91 -16.14
CA ILE A 137 4.00 -11.63 -16.43
C ILE A 137 4.48 -10.56 -15.44
N PHE A 138 4.52 -10.89 -14.13
CA PHE A 138 5.02 -9.97 -13.11
C PHE A 138 6.48 -9.59 -13.36
N LEU A 139 7.38 -10.56 -13.55
CA LEU A 139 8.80 -10.32 -13.81
C LEU A 139 9.02 -9.42 -15.03
N ARG A 140 8.35 -9.73 -16.15
CA ARG A 140 8.44 -8.92 -17.38
C ARG A 140 8.04 -7.47 -17.11
N ARG A 141 6.89 -7.26 -16.44
CA ARG A 141 6.40 -5.92 -16.12
C ARG A 141 7.35 -5.19 -15.18
N ALA A 142 7.77 -5.84 -14.10
CA ALA A 142 8.66 -5.24 -13.11
C ALA A 142 10.02 -4.85 -13.69
N ARG A 143 10.61 -5.67 -14.58
CA ARG A 143 11.85 -5.36 -15.29
C ARG A 143 11.72 -4.16 -16.23
N GLN A 144 10.56 -3.97 -16.84
CA GLN A 144 10.29 -2.90 -17.81
C GLN A 144 9.66 -1.64 -17.17
N GLY A 145 9.45 -1.63 -15.85
CA GLY A 145 8.74 -0.52 -15.17
C GLY A 145 7.25 -0.41 -15.56
N GLN A 146 6.65 -1.48 -16.09
CA GLN A 146 5.27 -1.53 -16.51
C GLN A 146 4.34 -1.85 -15.35
N CYS A 147 3.19 -1.19 -15.27
CA CYS A 147 2.15 -1.42 -14.29
C CYS A 147 0.76 -1.24 -14.92
N PHE A 148 -0.25 -1.82 -14.30
CA PHE A 148 -1.64 -1.61 -14.71
C PHE A 148 -2.11 -0.20 -14.33
N HIS A 149 -1.80 0.22 -13.12
CA HIS A 149 -1.92 1.62 -12.68
C HIS A 149 -0.68 2.00 -11.87
N ARG A 150 -0.39 3.30 -11.79
CA ARG A 150 0.82 3.75 -11.08
C ARG A 150 0.77 3.36 -9.61
N PRO A 151 1.76 2.63 -9.07
CA PRO A 151 1.86 2.35 -7.65
C PRO A 151 2.07 3.63 -6.85
N TYR A 152 1.71 3.60 -5.56
CA TYR A 152 1.86 4.74 -4.66
C TYR A 152 2.23 4.30 -3.24
N LEU A 153 2.89 5.20 -2.51
CA LEU A 153 3.36 4.97 -1.14
C LEU A 153 2.29 5.41 -0.13
N GLY A 154 1.25 4.58 0.01
CA GLY A 154 0.14 4.77 0.95
C GLY A 154 -0.98 5.67 0.43
N CYS A 155 -0.67 6.87 -0.06
CA CYS A 155 -1.63 7.78 -0.66
C CYS A 155 -1.34 8.00 -2.14
N ARG A 156 -2.39 8.17 -2.97
CA ARG A 156 -2.28 8.26 -4.44
C ARG A 156 -1.41 9.42 -4.94
N GLU A 157 -1.32 10.50 -4.17
CA GLU A 157 -0.46 11.65 -4.46
C GLU A 157 1.04 11.34 -4.36
N PHE A 158 1.44 10.27 -3.67
CA PHE A 158 2.84 9.86 -3.48
C PHE A 158 3.19 8.68 -4.37
N ALA A 159 3.44 8.97 -5.63
CA ALA A 159 3.77 7.94 -6.62
C ALA A 159 5.02 7.17 -6.21
N ALA A 160 4.97 5.83 -6.32
CA ALA A 160 6.10 4.95 -6.12
C ALA A 160 6.87 4.73 -7.43
N GLN A 161 8.19 4.80 -7.33
CA GLN A 161 9.10 4.17 -8.29
C GLN A 161 9.32 2.72 -7.86
N PHE A 162 9.61 1.85 -8.81
CA PHE A 162 9.90 0.45 -8.49
C PHE A 162 10.89 -0.17 -9.46
N ARG A 163 11.62 -1.19 -8.96
CA ARG A 163 12.57 -2.00 -9.74
C ARG A 163 12.63 -3.41 -9.17
N LEU A 164 12.63 -4.41 -10.03
CA LEU A 164 12.89 -5.79 -9.64
C LEU A 164 14.33 -5.94 -9.13
N ILE A 165 14.53 -6.68 -8.04
CA ILE A 165 15.85 -7.04 -7.51
C ILE A 165 16.10 -8.51 -7.83
N GLU A 166 17.12 -8.76 -8.65
CA GLU A 166 17.58 -10.10 -9.03
C GLU A 166 18.96 -10.42 -8.45
N ASP A 167 19.67 -9.39 -8.00
CA ASP A 167 21.01 -9.45 -7.42
C ASP A 167 20.98 -9.40 -5.89
N GLU A 168 22.13 -9.05 -5.29
CA GLU A 168 22.28 -8.84 -3.86
C GLU A 168 21.41 -7.69 -3.35
N LEU A 169 20.92 -7.86 -2.14
CA LEU A 169 20.11 -6.84 -1.48
C LEU A 169 21.00 -5.70 -1.00
N PRO A 170 20.63 -4.44 -1.22
CA PRO A 170 21.33 -3.31 -0.64
C PRO A 170 21.21 -3.32 0.89
N ASN A 171 22.26 -2.83 1.55
CA ASN A 171 22.24 -2.72 3.01
C ASN A 171 21.20 -1.68 3.47
N SER A 172 20.50 -2.03 4.55
CA SER A 172 19.62 -1.10 5.26
C SER A 172 20.45 -0.08 6.07
N PHE A 173 19.93 1.14 6.21
CA PHE A 173 20.43 2.11 7.20
C PHE A 173 20.46 1.49 8.61
N TYR A 174 19.52 0.61 8.92
CA TYR A 174 19.36 -0.05 10.23
C TYR A 174 20.16 -1.35 10.39
N HIS A 175 21.06 -1.67 9.44
CA HIS A 175 21.80 -2.94 9.46
C HIS A 175 22.61 -3.18 10.74
N ALA A 176 23.19 -2.11 11.31
CA ALA A 176 24.00 -2.14 12.53
C ALA A 176 23.25 -1.66 13.77
N GLU A 177 21.97 -1.31 13.66
CA GLU A 177 21.18 -0.79 14.75
C GLU A 177 20.49 -1.88 15.57
N ALA A 178 20.12 -1.55 16.82
CA ALA A 178 19.35 -2.42 17.69
C ALA A 178 17.93 -2.67 17.13
N ASP A 179 17.33 -3.78 17.54
CA ASP A 179 15.96 -4.10 17.21
C ASP A 179 15.00 -3.00 17.68
N ARG A 180 14.02 -2.67 16.85
CA ARG A 180 13.04 -1.61 17.09
C ARG A 180 11.63 -2.15 17.14
N ASP A 181 10.92 -1.87 18.24
CA ASP A 181 9.47 -2.12 18.33
C ASP A 181 8.74 -0.99 17.59
N LEU A 182 7.95 -1.34 16.59
CA LEU A 182 7.15 -0.41 15.79
C LEU A 182 5.69 -0.30 16.30
N GLY A 183 5.37 -1.04 17.37
CA GLY A 183 4.04 -1.06 17.95
C GLY A 183 3.00 -1.79 17.11
N TRP A 184 1.72 -1.46 17.34
CA TRP A 184 0.62 -2.04 16.57
C TRP A 184 0.51 -1.40 15.20
N MET A 185 0.55 -2.25 14.17
CA MET A 185 0.47 -1.83 12.77
C MET A 185 -0.68 -2.55 12.06
N LEU A 186 -1.35 -1.83 11.16
CA LEU A 186 -2.34 -2.43 10.28
C LEU A 186 -1.67 -3.49 9.40
N HIS A 187 -2.13 -4.73 9.52
CA HIS A 187 -1.73 -5.81 8.64
C HIS A 187 -2.47 -5.69 7.29
N ASP A 188 -3.77 -5.86 7.34
CA ASP A 188 -4.65 -5.70 6.18
C ASP A 188 -6.11 -5.48 6.64
N ILE A 189 -6.98 -5.27 5.67
CA ILE A 189 -8.43 -5.20 5.86
C ILE A 189 -9.04 -6.53 5.46
N ASP A 190 -9.76 -7.15 6.36
CA ASP A 190 -10.50 -8.38 6.08
C ASP A 190 -11.83 -8.04 5.39
N PHE A 191 -11.81 -8.11 4.06
CA PHE A 191 -13.01 -7.85 3.24
C PHE A 191 -14.07 -8.94 3.39
N GLY A 192 -13.68 -10.14 3.82
CA GLY A 192 -14.60 -11.24 4.09
C GLY A 192 -15.38 -11.05 5.40
N ASP A 193 -14.84 -10.29 6.34
CA ASP A 193 -15.43 -9.97 7.65
C ASP A 193 -15.80 -8.48 7.74
N GLY A 194 -16.68 -8.02 6.86
CA GLY A 194 -17.24 -6.66 6.94
C GLY A 194 -16.24 -5.52 6.87
N MET A 195 -15.10 -5.69 6.21
CA MET A 195 -14.01 -4.73 6.12
C MET A 195 -13.32 -4.47 7.49
N THR A 196 -13.22 -5.49 8.32
CA THR A 196 -12.58 -5.39 9.64
C THR A 196 -11.07 -5.21 9.49
N PRO A 197 -10.46 -4.16 10.09
CA PRO A 197 -9.02 -3.99 10.08
C PRO A 197 -8.35 -5.00 11.03
N ARG A 198 -7.33 -5.70 10.55
CA ARG A 198 -6.52 -6.62 11.33
C ARG A 198 -5.17 -5.98 11.62
N PHE A 199 -4.72 -6.12 12.86
CA PHE A 199 -3.47 -5.52 13.33
C PHE A 199 -2.53 -6.60 13.83
N TYR A 200 -1.23 -6.30 13.78
CA TYR A 200 -0.19 -7.13 14.38
C TYR A 200 0.85 -6.23 15.08
N ARG A 201 1.60 -6.80 16.01
CA ARG A 201 2.70 -6.08 16.65
C ARG A 201 3.94 -6.22 15.77
N ALA A 202 4.34 -5.10 15.17
CA ALA A 202 5.45 -5.05 14.25
C ALA A 202 6.77 -4.82 14.99
N SER A 203 7.81 -5.55 14.62
CA SER A 203 9.18 -5.30 15.06
C SER A 203 10.12 -5.29 13.86
N MET A 204 11.10 -4.41 13.91
CA MET A 204 12.13 -4.30 12.88
C MET A 204 13.46 -4.77 13.44
N ARG A 205 14.08 -5.76 12.81
CA ARG A 205 15.39 -6.32 13.17
C ARG A 205 16.38 -6.08 12.06
N LYS A 206 17.43 -5.30 12.34
CA LYS A 206 18.43 -4.93 11.33
C LYS A 206 17.83 -4.36 10.04
N GLY A 207 16.73 -3.60 10.18
CA GLY A 207 16.00 -3.02 9.05
C GLY A 207 15.00 -3.95 8.37
N ILE A 208 14.77 -5.15 8.88
CA ILE A 208 13.85 -6.14 8.29
C ILE A 208 12.63 -6.33 9.20
N ILE A 209 11.46 -6.25 8.61
CA ILE A 209 10.18 -6.55 9.24
C ILE A 209 9.65 -7.83 8.63
N THR A 210 9.53 -8.89 9.45
CA THR A 210 8.89 -10.14 9.04
C THR A 210 7.40 -10.01 9.25
N ILE A 211 6.62 -10.30 8.23
CA ILE A 211 5.17 -10.18 8.25
C ILE A 211 4.56 -11.53 8.66
N PRO A 212 3.74 -11.59 9.72
CA PRO A 212 3.04 -12.83 10.05
C PRO A 212 1.99 -13.16 9.00
N GLU A 213 1.60 -14.43 8.91
CA GLU A 213 0.51 -14.85 8.05
C GLU A 213 -0.78 -14.08 8.40
N PHE A 214 -1.54 -13.74 7.36
CA PHE A 214 -2.84 -13.10 7.54
C PHE A 214 -3.90 -14.15 7.86
N GLU A 215 -4.30 -14.21 9.13
CA GLU A 215 -5.42 -15.03 9.55
C GLU A 215 -6.74 -14.35 9.17
N SER A 216 -7.29 -14.72 8.02
CA SER A 216 -8.67 -14.37 7.66
C SER A 216 -9.60 -15.16 8.56
N SER A 217 -10.63 -14.50 9.11
CA SER A 217 -11.71 -15.21 9.77
C SER A 217 -12.39 -16.10 8.73
N SER A 218 -12.03 -17.39 8.72
CA SER A 218 -12.75 -18.36 7.90
C SER A 218 -14.22 -18.30 8.29
N ARG A 219 -15.07 -18.00 7.32
CA ARG A 219 -16.51 -18.23 7.47
C ARG A 219 -16.68 -19.75 7.69
N GLY A 220 -16.97 -20.14 8.96
CA GLY A 220 -17.48 -21.47 9.26
C GLY A 220 -18.87 -21.64 8.66
#